data_7759f39ec47b54d49b284ad4a6fc5e2c
#
_entry.id   7759f39ec47b54d49b284ad4a6fc5e2c
#
_cell.length_a   1.000
_cell.length_b   1.000
_cell.length_c   1.000
_cell.angle_alpha   90.00
_cell.angle_beta   90.00
_cell.angle_gamma   90.00
#
_symmetry.space_group_name_H-M   'P 1'
#
loop_
_entity.id
_entity.type
_entity.pdbx_description
1 polymer ?
#
loop_
_entity_poly.entity_id
_entity_poly.type
_entity_poly.pdbx_seq_one_letter_code
_entity_poly.pdbx_strand_id
1 'polypeptide(L)'
;MSSITANSLSKTYGSIKAVDGIDLNVRSGQVFGFLGPNGAGKSTTIKLLTTLIPPTSGQLSILGIDAVKKPLRVRNRIGVVLQQPSYEPTLSVEKSLDKYGMMWNVPQKIRKKRVEELLEEFNLKEIRHKKNDDLSIGQRRRVQVAREFMHDMELLFLDEPTVGLDPTTRRKLLDFLKNKAKSGLTIFYTTHVLSEAEYICDEIAIINKGKIIAVDSPDDLKNRFGREKTIKIHLSGIDKSISDLLNNIDDCKIDFNSGTNITIHSDKSETVLLQILQILNNNNIPIEDLSAIPTNLEEIFLQMVEYSDASNN
;
A
#
# COMPACT_ATOMS: atom_id res chain seq x y z
N MET A 1 11.62 6.87 -18.34
CA MET A 1 12.70 7.37 -17.44
C MET A 1 12.40 6.92 -16.03
N SER A 2 13.40 6.79 -15.17
CA SER A 2 13.22 6.37 -13.77
C SER A 2 13.22 7.58 -12.85
N SER A 3 12.21 7.68 -11.98
CA SER A 3 12.14 8.71 -10.93
C SER A 3 12.93 8.33 -9.69
N ILE A 4 13.04 7.03 -9.38
CA ILE A 4 13.85 6.51 -8.27
C ILE A 4 14.72 5.39 -8.81
N THR A 5 16.01 5.42 -8.50
CA THR A 5 16.93 4.29 -8.72
C THR A 5 17.79 4.12 -7.48
N ALA A 6 17.70 2.96 -6.85
CA ALA A 6 18.53 2.57 -5.74
C ALA A 6 19.26 1.27 -6.09
N ASN A 7 20.55 1.19 -5.81
CA ASN A 7 21.37 0.01 -6.04
C ASN A 7 22.07 -0.37 -4.74
N SER A 8 21.78 -1.58 -4.25
CA SER A 8 22.30 -2.17 -3.01
C SER A 8 22.20 -1.20 -1.82
N LEU A 9 21.06 -0.46 -1.77
CA LEU A 9 20.84 0.59 -0.76
C LEU A 9 20.67 -0.05 0.62
N SER A 10 21.47 0.42 1.58
CA SER A 10 21.47 -0.16 2.93
C SER A 10 21.44 0.92 4.01
N LYS A 11 20.80 0.60 5.14
CA LYS A 11 20.81 1.39 6.36
C LYS A 11 20.93 0.52 7.59
N THR A 12 21.98 0.79 8.36
CA THR A 12 22.25 0.09 9.61
C THR A 12 22.20 1.08 10.77
N TYR A 13 21.59 0.67 11.89
CA TYR A 13 21.57 1.37 13.16
C TYR A 13 22.19 0.45 14.22
N GLY A 14 23.42 0.73 14.65
CA GLY A 14 24.18 -0.17 15.52
C GLY A 14 24.33 -1.55 14.85
N SER A 15 23.76 -2.58 15.46
CA SER A 15 23.77 -3.96 14.91
C SER A 15 22.58 -4.27 14.01
N ILE A 16 21.57 -3.40 13.93
CA ILE A 16 20.31 -3.67 13.22
C ILE A 16 20.40 -3.13 11.78
N LYS A 17 20.31 -4.03 10.80
CA LYS A 17 20.15 -3.67 9.39
C LYS A 17 18.67 -3.40 9.11
N ALA A 18 18.26 -2.14 9.17
CA ALA A 18 16.87 -1.74 8.91
C ALA A 18 16.51 -1.76 7.42
N VAL A 19 17.51 -1.60 6.54
CA VAL A 19 17.42 -1.79 5.08
C VAL A 19 18.71 -2.51 4.69
N ASP A 20 18.60 -3.65 4.00
CA ASP A 20 19.71 -4.56 3.70
C ASP A 20 19.83 -4.81 2.19
N GLY A 21 20.56 -3.92 1.52
CA GLY A 21 20.97 -4.08 0.13
C GLY A 21 19.79 -4.08 -0.87
N ILE A 22 18.80 -3.20 -0.69
CA ILE A 22 17.66 -3.17 -1.61
C ILE A 22 18.02 -2.54 -2.96
N ASP A 23 17.54 -3.18 -4.03
CA ASP A 23 17.52 -2.63 -5.38
C ASP A 23 16.11 -2.18 -5.71
N LEU A 24 15.96 -0.93 -6.19
CA LEU A 24 14.66 -0.34 -6.47
C LEU A 24 14.73 0.51 -7.73
N ASN A 25 13.74 0.35 -8.61
CA ASN A 25 13.60 1.14 -9.81
C ASN A 25 12.14 1.56 -10.00
N VAL A 26 11.84 2.85 -9.83
CA VAL A 26 10.48 3.40 -9.99
C VAL A 26 10.42 4.25 -11.23
N ARG A 27 9.51 3.91 -12.14
CA ARG A 27 9.32 4.64 -13.41
C ARG A 27 8.60 5.97 -13.19
N SER A 28 8.89 6.94 -14.04
CA SER A 28 8.20 8.24 -13.98
C SER A 28 6.71 8.11 -14.32
N GLY A 29 5.85 8.80 -13.55
CA GLY A 29 4.40 8.85 -13.78
C GLY A 29 3.63 7.63 -13.30
N GLN A 30 4.26 6.69 -12.56
CA GLN A 30 3.56 5.55 -11.97
C GLN A 30 3.25 5.75 -10.48
N VAL A 31 2.28 5.01 -9.98
CA VAL A 31 2.07 4.79 -8.56
C VAL A 31 2.78 3.51 -8.14
N PHE A 32 3.83 3.65 -7.35
CA PHE A 32 4.63 2.53 -6.86
C PHE A 32 4.29 2.24 -5.41
N GLY A 33 3.78 1.05 -5.14
CA GLY A 33 3.46 0.55 -3.81
C GLY A 33 4.69 -0.03 -3.11
N PHE A 34 4.85 0.26 -1.82
CA PHE A 34 5.91 -0.31 -1.00
C PHE A 34 5.32 -0.90 0.27
N LEU A 35 5.14 -2.21 0.28
CA LEU A 35 4.36 -2.95 1.27
C LEU A 35 5.26 -3.81 2.15
N GLY A 36 4.84 -4.07 3.38
CA GLY A 36 5.56 -4.95 4.29
C GLY A 36 4.96 -4.90 5.69
N PRO A 37 5.26 -5.87 6.56
CA PRO A 37 4.82 -5.86 7.95
C PRO A 37 5.44 -4.70 8.73
N ASN A 38 4.94 -4.49 9.96
CA ASN A 38 5.54 -3.51 10.86
C ASN A 38 6.99 -3.91 11.19
N GLY A 39 7.89 -2.93 11.15
CA GLY A 39 9.33 -3.19 11.35
C GLY A 39 10.08 -3.71 10.12
N ALA A 40 9.43 -3.95 8.98
CA ALA A 40 10.08 -4.44 7.76
C ALA A 40 11.10 -3.48 7.12
N GLY A 41 11.13 -2.20 7.53
CA GLY A 41 12.03 -1.19 6.98
C GLY A 41 11.37 -0.09 6.13
N LYS A 42 10.03 -0.09 5.97
CA LYS A 42 9.29 0.87 5.13
C LYS A 42 9.62 2.33 5.43
N SER A 43 9.39 2.77 6.66
CA SER A 43 9.63 4.17 7.06
C SER A 43 11.11 4.55 7.00
N THR A 44 12.02 3.59 7.22
CA THR A 44 13.46 3.83 7.04
C THR A 44 13.78 4.03 5.56
N THR A 45 13.20 3.22 4.67
CA THR A 45 13.34 3.37 3.22
C THR A 45 12.82 4.74 2.76
N ILE A 46 11.63 5.15 3.18
CA ILE A 46 11.12 6.50 2.87
C ILE A 46 12.09 7.60 3.33
N LYS A 47 12.61 7.51 4.55
CA LYS A 47 13.58 8.50 5.06
C LYS A 47 14.86 8.55 4.22
N LEU A 48 15.33 7.43 3.69
CA LEU A 48 16.45 7.36 2.75
C LEU A 48 16.10 8.03 1.42
N LEU A 49 14.98 7.63 0.81
CA LEU A 49 14.53 8.13 -0.49
C LEU A 49 14.22 9.64 -0.46
N THR A 50 13.69 10.14 0.65
CA THR A 50 13.42 11.57 0.87
C THR A 50 14.64 12.36 1.34
N THR A 51 15.80 11.71 1.43
CA THR A 51 17.06 12.31 1.89
C THR A 51 17.04 12.86 3.33
N LEU A 52 16.07 12.43 4.16
CA LEU A 52 16.02 12.80 5.57
C LEU A 52 17.15 12.19 6.38
N ILE A 53 17.59 10.99 5.98
CA ILE A 53 18.77 10.31 6.53
C ILE A 53 19.69 9.84 5.40
N PRO A 54 21.01 9.85 5.59
CA PRO A 54 21.93 9.27 4.61
C PRO A 54 21.92 7.73 4.68
N PRO A 55 22.14 7.03 3.57
CA PRO A 55 22.39 5.59 3.57
C PRO A 55 23.71 5.24 4.28
N THR A 56 23.83 4.01 4.75
CA THR A 56 25.11 3.46 5.24
C THR A 56 25.97 3.01 4.08
N SER A 57 25.35 2.44 3.04
CA SER A 57 26.02 2.03 1.79
C SER A 57 25.01 1.97 0.64
N GLY A 58 25.52 1.78 -0.57
CA GLY A 58 24.73 1.73 -1.79
C GLY A 58 24.64 3.08 -2.50
N GLN A 59 23.90 3.11 -3.60
CA GLN A 59 23.72 4.30 -4.44
C GLN A 59 22.23 4.66 -4.51
N LEU A 60 21.95 5.96 -4.51
CA LEU A 60 20.59 6.48 -4.61
C LEU A 60 20.53 7.67 -5.56
N SER A 61 19.72 7.53 -6.61
CA SER A 61 19.37 8.59 -7.54
C SER A 61 17.88 8.86 -7.49
N ILE A 62 17.50 10.12 -7.32
CA ILE A 62 16.10 10.59 -7.33
C ILE A 62 15.97 11.63 -8.44
N LEU A 63 15.03 11.41 -9.37
CA LEU A 63 14.81 12.28 -10.53
C LEU A 63 16.12 12.56 -11.33
N GLY A 64 16.99 11.54 -11.43
CA GLY A 64 18.31 11.65 -12.09
C GLY A 64 19.36 12.41 -11.25
N ILE A 65 19.07 12.76 -10.00
CA ILE A 65 19.98 13.48 -9.11
C ILE A 65 20.57 12.51 -8.09
N ASP A 66 21.91 12.53 -7.94
CA ASP A 66 22.58 11.82 -6.83
C ASP A 66 22.06 12.37 -5.49
N ALA A 67 21.23 11.58 -4.81
CA ALA A 67 20.50 12.02 -3.62
C ALA A 67 21.40 12.19 -2.39
N VAL A 68 22.56 11.52 -2.38
CA VAL A 68 23.55 11.64 -1.30
C VAL A 68 24.37 12.92 -1.45
N LYS A 69 24.81 13.22 -2.68
CA LYS A 69 25.65 14.42 -2.94
C LYS A 69 24.85 15.71 -3.04
N LYS A 70 23.59 15.64 -3.50
CA LYS A 70 22.78 16.84 -3.79
C LYS A 70 21.38 16.77 -3.14
N PRO A 71 21.25 16.51 -1.83
CA PRO A 71 19.95 16.27 -1.18
C PRO A 71 18.98 17.45 -1.29
N LEU A 72 19.47 18.70 -1.23
CA LEU A 72 18.62 19.88 -1.35
C LEU A 72 17.99 20.02 -2.74
N ARG A 73 18.71 19.60 -3.81
CA ARG A 73 18.14 19.60 -5.16
C ARG A 73 17.02 18.57 -5.30
N VAL A 74 17.13 17.44 -4.62
CA VAL A 74 16.06 16.42 -4.56
C VAL A 74 14.86 17.00 -3.83
N ARG A 75 15.06 17.53 -2.61
CA ARG A 75 13.97 18.04 -1.77
C ARG A 75 13.14 19.13 -2.45
N ASN A 76 13.76 19.95 -3.30
CA ASN A 76 13.05 21.00 -4.04
C ASN A 76 12.11 20.48 -5.14
N ARG A 77 12.12 19.18 -5.44
CA ARG A 77 11.34 18.57 -6.52
C ARG A 77 10.40 17.46 -6.02
N ILE A 78 10.37 17.22 -4.73
CA ILE A 78 9.56 16.15 -4.11
C ILE A 78 8.57 16.74 -3.11
N GLY A 79 7.43 16.04 -2.95
CA GLY A 79 6.50 16.22 -1.83
C GLY A 79 6.62 15.03 -0.87
N VAL A 80 6.38 15.27 0.44
CA VAL A 80 6.53 14.21 1.45
C VAL A 80 5.44 14.30 2.52
N VAL A 81 4.60 13.28 2.59
CA VAL A 81 3.62 13.10 3.66
C VAL A 81 4.06 11.92 4.52
N LEU A 82 4.62 12.19 5.68
CA LEU A 82 5.03 11.15 6.63
C LEU A 82 3.85 10.67 7.47
N GLN A 83 4.00 9.49 8.09
CA GLN A 83 3.00 8.89 8.97
C GLN A 83 2.67 9.81 10.16
N GLN A 84 3.69 10.39 10.78
CA GLN A 84 3.48 11.35 11.86
C GLN A 84 2.90 12.67 11.33
N PRO A 85 1.83 13.20 11.96
CA PRO A 85 1.27 14.46 11.54
C PRO A 85 2.28 15.59 11.75
N SER A 86 2.50 16.39 10.70
CA SER A 86 3.23 17.65 10.81
C SER A 86 2.27 18.77 10.40
N TYR A 87 1.90 19.62 11.35
CA TYR A 87 0.98 20.74 11.14
C TYR A 87 1.26 21.85 12.15
N GLU A 88 0.82 23.06 11.82
CA GLU A 88 0.87 24.20 12.75
C GLU A 88 -0.45 24.28 13.52
N PRO A 89 -0.47 23.96 14.84
CA PRO A 89 -1.69 23.82 15.63
C PRO A 89 -2.58 25.07 15.60
N THR A 90 -1.98 26.23 15.68
CA THR A 90 -2.66 27.53 15.84
C THR A 90 -3.16 28.14 14.54
N LEU A 91 -2.71 27.65 13.39
CA LEU A 91 -3.17 28.17 12.09
C LEU A 91 -4.49 27.52 11.67
N SER A 92 -5.34 28.31 11.00
CA SER A 92 -6.50 27.76 10.31
C SER A 92 -6.04 26.95 9.08
N VAL A 93 -6.93 26.06 8.60
CA VAL A 93 -6.68 25.23 7.41
C VAL A 93 -6.20 26.10 6.24
N GLU A 94 -6.95 27.15 5.90
CA GLU A 94 -6.62 28.08 4.82
C GLU A 94 -5.24 28.72 5.00
N LYS A 95 -4.98 29.26 6.21
CA LYS A 95 -3.69 29.88 6.53
C LYS A 95 -2.54 28.87 6.50
N SER A 96 -2.78 27.62 6.88
CA SER A 96 -1.79 26.56 6.82
C SER A 96 -1.40 26.24 5.37
N LEU A 97 -2.37 26.12 4.48
CA LEU A 97 -2.12 25.94 3.05
C LEU A 97 -1.36 27.13 2.44
N ASP A 98 -1.83 28.35 2.68
CA ASP A 98 -1.16 29.56 2.13
C ASP A 98 0.28 29.69 2.64
N LYS A 99 0.51 29.49 3.95
CA LYS A 99 1.85 29.51 4.56
C LYS A 99 2.77 28.47 3.92
N TYR A 100 2.28 27.26 3.68
CA TYR A 100 3.08 26.22 3.04
C TYR A 100 3.48 26.62 1.62
N GLY A 101 2.57 27.18 0.83
CA GLY A 101 2.90 27.72 -0.48
C GLY A 101 3.89 28.92 -0.42
N MET A 102 3.83 29.75 0.65
CA MET A 102 4.83 30.79 0.87
C MET A 102 6.23 30.21 1.11
N MET A 103 6.36 29.15 1.89
CA MET A 103 7.64 28.49 2.15
C MET A 103 8.29 27.94 0.87
N TRP A 104 7.47 27.59 -0.13
CA TRP A 104 7.92 27.16 -1.46
C TRP A 104 8.04 28.31 -2.46
N ASN A 105 8.01 29.56 -2.02
CA ASN A 105 8.09 30.75 -2.87
C ASN A 105 7.04 30.82 -3.98
N VAL A 106 5.88 30.20 -3.79
CA VAL A 106 4.77 30.28 -4.77
C VAL A 106 4.18 31.70 -4.75
N PRO A 107 4.04 32.36 -5.92
CA PRO A 107 3.49 33.72 -5.99
C PRO A 107 2.09 33.84 -5.39
N GLN A 108 1.80 34.94 -4.70
CA GLN A 108 0.55 35.12 -3.95
C GLN A 108 -0.73 34.88 -4.79
N LYS A 109 -0.76 35.34 -6.03
CA LYS A 109 -1.91 35.14 -6.93
C LYS A 109 -2.15 33.65 -7.20
N ILE A 110 -1.08 32.88 -7.40
CA ILE A 110 -1.15 31.41 -7.61
C ILE A 110 -1.55 30.72 -6.32
N ARG A 111 -0.96 31.10 -5.17
CA ARG A 111 -1.32 30.52 -3.87
C ARG A 111 -2.80 30.64 -3.56
N LYS A 112 -3.36 31.87 -3.70
CA LYS A 112 -4.80 32.10 -3.46
C LYS A 112 -5.68 31.18 -4.31
N LYS A 113 -5.33 31.03 -5.60
CA LYS A 113 -6.06 30.12 -6.50
C LYS A 113 -5.93 28.67 -6.05
N ARG A 114 -4.70 28.20 -5.77
CA ARG A 114 -4.45 26.81 -5.31
C ARG A 114 -5.13 26.52 -3.96
N VAL A 115 -5.17 27.47 -3.05
CA VAL A 115 -5.89 27.29 -1.77
C VAL A 115 -7.36 27.00 -2.02
N GLU A 116 -8.05 27.79 -2.87
CA GLU A 116 -9.48 27.55 -3.17
C GLU A 116 -9.68 26.18 -3.85
N GLU A 117 -8.85 25.83 -4.83
CA GLU A 117 -8.90 24.54 -5.52
C GLU A 117 -8.71 23.38 -4.56
N LEU A 118 -7.71 23.44 -3.66
CA LEU A 118 -7.43 22.39 -2.68
C LEU A 118 -8.49 22.28 -1.58
N LEU A 119 -9.07 23.41 -1.14
CA LEU A 119 -10.18 23.41 -0.20
C LEU A 119 -11.41 22.69 -0.80
N GLU A 120 -11.64 22.83 -2.10
CA GLU A 120 -12.70 22.11 -2.81
C GLU A 120 -12.36 20.62 -2.95
N GLU A 121 -11.25 20.33 -3.59
CA GLU A 121 -10.81 18.97 -3.95
C GLU A 121 -10.73 18.05 -2.74
N PHE A 122 -10.21 18.55 -1.62
CA PHE A 122 -10.08 17.79 -0.38
C PHE A 122 -11.27 17.93 0.57
N ASN A 123 -12.37 18.55 0.13
CA ASN A 123 -13.58 18.77 0.93
C ASN A 123 -13.28 19.43 2.29
N LEU A 124 -12.54 20.55 2.25
CA LEU A 124 -12.08 21.31 3.42
C LEU A 124 -12.78 22.67 3.57
N LYS A 125 -13.68 23.07 2.64
CA LYS A 125 -14.32 24.39 2.62
C LYS A 125 -15.04 24.73 3.92
N GLU A 126 -15.80 23.79 4.47
CA GLU A 126 -16.58 24.00 5.70
C GLU A 126 -15.70 24.21 6.94
N ILE A 127 -14.48 23.67 6.91
CA ILE A 127 -13.54 23.77 8.03
C ILE A 127 -12.39 24.75 7.76
N ARG A 128 -12.45 25.54 6.67
CA ARG A 128 -11.36 26.43 6.24
C ARG A 128 -10.84 27.37 7.32
N HIS A 129 -11.71 27.82 8.21
CA HIS A 129 -11.37 28.74 9.31
C HIS A 129 -11.09 28.05 10.64
N LYS A 130 -11.31 26.71 10.76
CA LYS A 130 -10.97 25.96 11.96
C LYS A 130 -9.45 25.87 12.11
N LYS A 131 -8.97 25.94 13.35
CA LYS A 131 -7.55 25.71 13.65
C LYS A 131 -7.22 24.22 13.43
N ASN A 132 -5.99 23.95 13.00
CA ASN A 132 -5.55 22.58 12.76
C ASN A 132 -5.65 21.69 14.00
N ASP A 133 -5.51 22.26 15.22
CA ASP A 133 -5.60 21.52 16.48
C ASP A 133 -7.04 21.06 16.77
N ASP A 134 -8.04 21.80 16.30
CA ASP A 134 -9.46 21.49 16.48
C ASP A 134 -9.97 20.44 15.46
N LEU A 135 -9.13 19.95 14.58
CA LEU A 135 -9.50 19.00 13.53
C LEU A 135 -9.45 17.55 14.02
N SER A 136 -10.33 16.71 13.48
CA SER A 136 -10.19 15.25 13.63
C SER A 136 -8.92 14.72 12.96
N ILE A 137 -8.49 13.52 13.31
CA ILE A 137 -7.31 12.86 12.69
C ILE A 137 -7.45 12.82 11.17
N GLY A 138 -8.60 12.40 10.66
CA GLY A 138 -8.85 12.33 9.23
C GLY A 138 -8.89 13.70 8.54
N GLN A 139 -9.45 14.74 9.21
CA GLN A 139 -9.41 16.11 8.69
C GLN A 139 -7.97 16.64 8.61
N ARG A 140 -7.18 16.44 9.66
CA ARG A 140 -5.74 16.80 9.66
C ARG A 140 -4.99 16.07 8.55
N ARG A 141 -5.27 14.79 8.33
CA ARG A 141 -4.63 14.00 7.28
C ARG A 141 -4.92 14.57 5.89
N ARG A 142 -6.18 14.95 5.62
CA ARG A 142 -6.54 15.62 4.36
C ARG A 142 -5.80 16.93 4.15
N VAL A 143 -5.71 17.77 5.19
CA VAL A 143 -4.95 19.03 5.14
C VAL A 143 -3.47 18.76 4.88
N GLN A 144 -2.89 17.73 5.52
CA GLN A 144 -1.49 17.37 5.36
C GLN A 144 -1.17 16.90 3.92
N VAL A 145 -2.06 16.14 3.30
CA VAL A 145 -1.88 15.76 1.89
C VAL A 145 -2.10 16.95 0.97
N ALA A 146 -3.18 17.72 1.18
CA ALA A 146 -3.52 18.88 0.35
C ALA A 146 -2.40 19.91 0.27
N ARG A 147 -1.71 20.19 1.40
CA ARG A 147 -0.65 21.20 1.42
C ARG A 147 0.54 20.86 0.53
N GLU A 148 0.84 19.57 0.29
CA GLU A 148 1.93 19.19 -0.62
C GLU A 148 1.63 19.66 -2.05
N PHE A 149 0.37 19.78 -2.43
CA PHE A 149 -0.04 20.31 -3.73
C PHE A 149 -0.03 21.85 -3.84
N MET A 150 0.42 22.55 -2.79
CA MET A 150 0.66 23.99 -2.86
C MET A 150 1.88 24.37 -3.71
N HIS A 151 2.80 23.43 -3.96
CA HIS A 151 3.96 23.64 -4.83
C HIS A 151 3.99 22.59 -5.96
N ASP A 152 4.83 22.85 -6.96
CA ASP A 152 5.02 21.91 -8.07
C ASP A 152 6.07 20.86 -7.66
N MET A 153 5.73 19.59 -7.87
CA MET A 153 6.58 18.44 -7.57
C MET A 153 6.48 17.40 -8.68
N GLU A 154 7.53 16.60 -8.83
CA GLU A 154 7.61 15.54 -9.83
C GLU A 154 7.46 14.15 -9.20
N LEU A 155 7.69 14.06 -7.89
CA LEU A 155 7.61 12.83 -7.11
C LEU A 155 7.02 13.11 -5.73
N LEU A 156 5.99 12.36 -5.37
CA LEU A 156 5.30 12.46 -4.07
C LEU A 156 5.49 11.17 -3.27
N PHE A 157 6.00 11.30 -2.05
CA PHE A 157 6.09 10.22 -1.08
C PHE A 157 4.94 10.29 -0.10
N LEU A 158 4.22 9.18 0.07
CA LEU A 158 3.06 9.07 0.95
C LEU A 158 3.25 7.88 1.89
N ASP A 159 3.45 8.17 3.19
CA ASP A 159 3.57 7.15 4.22
C ASP A 159 2.21 6.97 4.92
N GLU A 160 1.49 5.90 4.57
CA GLU A 160 0.15 5.56 5.07
C GLU A 160 -0.86 6.73 5.03
N PRO A 161 -1.12 7.36 3.86
CA PRO A 161 -1.85 8.62 3.78
C PRO A 161 -3.35 8.50 4.11
N THR A 162 -3.89 7.31 4.20
CA THR A 162 -5.32 7.02 4.39
C THR A 162 -5.70 6.71 5.84
N VAL A 163 -4.71 6.63 6.73
CA VAL A 163 -4.95 6.35 8.16
C VAL A 163 -5.88 7.40 8.76
N GLY A 164 -6.95 6.91 9.43
CA GLY A 164 -7.95 7.77 10.07
C GLY A 164 -9.00 8.37 9.14
N LEU A 165 -9.00 7.99 7.85
CA LEU A 165 -10.05 8.37 6.90
C LEU A 165 -11.18 7.34 6.89
N ASP A 166 -12.42 7.83 6.79
CA ASP A 166 -13.57 6.99 6.49
C ASP A 166 -13.50 6.42 5.06
N PRO A 167 -14.23 5.32 4.75
CA PRO A 167 -14.13 4.66 3.44
C PRO A 167 -14.38 5.56 2.24
N THR A 168 -15.35 6.48 2.34
CA THR A 168 -15.71 7.40 1.25
C THR A 168 -14.60 8.42 1.00
N THR A 169 -14.08 9.03 2.06
CA THR A 169 -12.98 10.00 1.98
C THR A 169 -11.69 9.33 1.51
N ARG A 170 -11.42 8.11 1.97
CA ARG A 170 -10.31 7.29 1.52
C ARG A 170 -10.36 7.07 0.01
N ARG A 171 -11.51 6.64 -0.51
CA ARG A 171 -11.68 6.40 -1.95
C ARG A 171 -11.43 7.66 -2.78
N LYS A 172 -12.00 8.80 -2.36
CA LYS A 172 -11.77 10.09 -3.03
C LYS A 172 -10.30 10.48 -3.08
N LEU A 173 -9.57 10.27 -1.97
CA LEU A 173 -8.13 10.53 -1.94
C LEU A 173 -7.36 9.63 -2.92
N LEU A 174 -7.66 8.34 -2.96
CA LEU A 174 -7.02 7.40 -3.89
C LEU A 174 -7.32 7.76 -5.35
N ASP A 175 -8.56 8.14 -5.67
CA ASP A 175 -8.96 8.59 -7.01
C ASP A 175 -8.20 9.87 -7.41
N PHE A 176 -8.09 10.83 -6.50
CA PHE A 176 -7.31 12.05 -6.70
C PHE A 176 -5.84 11.74 -7.03
N LEU A 177 -5.20 10.90 -6.22
CA LEU A 177 -3.80 10.51 -6.41
C LEU A 177 -3.61 9.77 -7.75
N LYS A 178 -4.51 8.85 -8.09
CA LYS A 178 -4.49 8.13 -9.37
C LYS A 178 -4.60 9.08 -10.57
N ASN A 179 -5.45 10.09 -10.48
CA ASN A 179 -5.58 11.10 -11.52
C ASN A 179 -4.32 11.97 -11.63
N LYS A 180 -3.67 12.32 -10.51
CA LYS A 180 -2.39 13.06 -10.53
C LYS A 180 -1.26 12.23 -11.14
N ALA A 181 -1.22 10.92 -10.89
CA ALA A 181 -0.25 10.03 -11.52
C ALA A 181 -0.47 9.95 -13.03
N LYS A 182 -1.72 9.82 -13.50
CA LYS A 182 -2.07 9.87 -14.93
C LYS A 182 -1.65 11.19 -15.59
N SER A 183 -1.55 12.28 -14.82
CA SER A 183 -1.06 13.59 -15.29
C SER A 183 0.46 13.72 -15.23
N GLY A 184 1.20 12.65 -14.89
CA GLY A 184 2.66 12.59 -14.91
C GLY A 184 3.35 12.68 -13.55
N LEU A 185 2.61 12.86 -12.43
CA LEU A 185 3.19 12.81 -11.09
C LEU A 185 3.59 11.38 -10.74
N THR A 186 4.83 11.17 -10.32
CA THR A 186 5.26 9.87 -9.76
C THR A 186 4.85 9.81 -8.30
N ILE A 187 4.30 8.68 -7.85
CA ILE A 187 3.87 8.52 -6.46
C ILE A 187 4.52 7.27 -5.87
N PHE A 188 5.22 7.45 -4.75
CA PHE A 188 5.71 6.36 -3.91
C PHE A 188 4.77 6.23 -2.70
N TYR A 189 4.06 5.11 -2.62
CA TYR A 189 2.94 4.92 -1.73
C TYR A 189 3.18 3.76 -0.76
N THR A 190 3.11 4.00 0.54
CA THR A 190 3.10 2.90 1.52
C THR A 190 1.73 2.76 2.14
N THR A 191 1.33 1.54 2.38
CA THR A 191 0.13 1.18 3.13
C THR A 191 0.29 -0.22 3.73
N HIS A 192 -0.47 -0.51 4.76
CA HIS A 192 -0.70 -1.85 5.26
C HIS A 192 -2.07 -2.40 4.80
N VAL A 193 -2.86 -1.59 4.08
CA VAL A 193 -4.16 -1.98 3.53
C VAL A 193 -3.96 -2.43 2.08
N LEU A 194 -3.93 -3.74 1.88
CA LEU A 194 -3.57 -4.34 0.59
C LEU A 194 -4.58 -4.04 -0.53
N SER A 195 -5.87 -3.90 -0.19
CA SER A 195 -6.90 -3.48 -1.14
C SER A 195 -6.69 -2.05 -1.67
N GLU A 196 -6.04 -1.16 -0.91
CA GLU A 196 -5.66 0.16 -1.41
C GLU A 196 -4.52 0.05 -2.44
N ALA A 197 -3.48 -0.75 -2.09
CA ALA A 197 -2.37 -0.97 -2.99
C ALA A 197 -2.82 -1.61 -4.32
N GLU A 198 -3.69 -2.60 -4.25
CA GLU A 198 -4.31 -3.22 -5.42
C GLU A 198 -5.10 -2.22 -6.27
N TYR A 199 -5.79 -1.28 -5.63
CA TYR A 199 -6.60 -0.30 -6.33
C TYR A 199 -5.76 0.79 -7.02
N ILE A 200 -4.69 1.28 -6.39
CA ILE A 200 -4.00 2.49 -6.87
C ILE A 200 -2.65 2.19 -7.54
N CYS A 201 -1.92 1.13 -7.12
CA CYS A 201 -0.55 0.92 -7.55
C CYS A 201 -0.46 0.24 -8.93
N ASP A 202 0.45 0.72 -9.75
CA ASP A 202 0.82 0.08 -11.02
C ASP A 202 1.83 -1.06 -10.79
N GLU A 203 2.66 -0.92 -9.77
CA GLU A 203 3.69 -1.88 -9.37
C GLU A 203 3.86 -1.86 -7.85
N ILE A 204 4.13 -3.00 -7.25
CA ILE A 204 4.25 -3.18 -5.81
C ILE A 204 5.56 -3.90 -5.50
N ALA A 205 6.34 -3.32 -4.59
CA ALA A 205 7.43 -4.02 -3.92
C ALA A 205 7.00 -4.49 -2.53
N ILE A 206 7.26 -5.75 -2.21
CA ILE A 206 7.04 -6.31 -0.89
C ILE A 206 8.38 -6.37 -0.18
N ILE A 207 8.47 -5.73 0.99
CA ILE A 207 9.66 -5.74 1.85
C ILE A 207 9.41 -6.55 3.12
N ASN A 208 10.38 -7.37 3.50
CA ASN A 208 10.42 -8.08 4.79
C ASN A 208 11.83 -8.05 5.36
N LYS A 209 11.97 -7.77 6.66
CA LYS A 209 13.27 -7.73 7.39
C LYS A 209 14.36 -6.96 6.64
N GLY A 210 14.00 -5.82 6.06
CA GLY A 210 14.91 -4.93 5.33
C GLY A 210 15.24 -5.34 3.90
N LYS A 211 14.69 -6.44 3.38
CA LYS A 211 14.94 -6.96 2.02
C LYS A 211 13.67 -6.93 1.17
N ILE A 212 13.80 -6.59 -0.10
CA ILE A 212 12.71 -6.73 -1.06
C ILE A 212 12.60 -8.21 -1.44
N ILE A 213 11.41 -8.80 -1.25
CA ILE A 213 11.12 -10.20 -1.52
C ILE A 213 10.37 -10.41 -2.84
N ALA A 214 9.65 -9.39 -3.31
CA ALA A 214 9.01 -9.39 -4.63
C ALA A 214 8.81 -7.97 -5.15
N VAL A 215 8.81 -7.83 -6.49
CA VAL A 215 8.40 -6.60 -7.19
C VAL A 215 7.63 -7.03 -8.41
N ASP A 216 6.34 -6.65 -8.49
CA ASP A 216 5.49 -6.98 -9.63
C ASP A 216 4.24 -6.08 -9.67
N SER A 217 3.45 -6.13 -10.74
CA SER A 217 2.11 -5.54 -10.74
C SER A 217 1.18 -6.32 -9.78
N PRO A 218 0.11 -5.68 -9.24
CA PRO A 218 -0.89 -6.40 -8.42
C PRO A 218 -1.44 -7.66 -9.11
N ASP A 219 -1.71 -7.57 -10.40
CA ASP A 219 -2.26 -8.69 -11.18
C ASP A 219 -1.22 -9.80 -11.40
N ASP A 220 0.04 -9.45 -11.67
CA ASP A 220 1.11 -10.44 -11.82
C ASP A 220 1.45 -11.14 -10.50
N LEU A 221 1.40 -10.42 -9.36
CA LEU A 221 1.51 -11.03 -8.03
C LEU A 221 0.40 -12.06 -7.81
N LYS A 222 -0.85 -11.73 -8.17
CA LYS A 222 -1.97 -12.66 -8.09
C LYS A 222 -1.81 -13.86 -9.02
N ASN A 223 -1.40 -13.65 -10.25
CA ASN A 223 -1.21 -14.72 -11.23
C ASN A 223 -0.06 -15.68 -10.85
N ARG A 224 1.02 -15.12 -10.26
CA ARG A 224 2.22 -15.87 -9.93
C ARG A 224 2.10 -16.65 -8.64
N PHE A 225 1.48 -16.05 -7.62
CA PHE A 225 1.38 -16.61 -6.27
C PHE A 225 -0.03 -17.02 -5.89
N GLY A 226 -1.05 -16.58 -6.61
CA GLY A 226 -2.46 -16.89 -6.38
C GLY A 226 -2.94 -18.15 -7.11
N ARG A 227 -2.06 -19.13 -7.33
CA ARG A 227 -2.44 -20.40 -7.97
C ARG A 227 -3.44 -21.18 -7.13
N GLU A 228 -3.30 -21.16 -5.82
CA GLU A 228 -4.27 -21.73 -4.90
C GLU A 228 -5.51 -20.82 -4.81
N LYS A 229 -6.64 -21.28 -5.35
CA LYS A 229 -7.94 -20.62 -5.11
C LYS A 229 -8.55 -21.17 -3.83
N THR A 230 -9.07 -20.26 -3.01
CA THR A 230 -9.81 -20.63 -1.81
C THR A 230 -11.29 -20.78 -2.13
N ILE A 231 -11.84 -22.00 -1.93
CA ILE A 231 -13.25 -22.27 -2.06
C ILE A 231 -13.83 -22.41 -0.66
N LYS A 232 -14.86 -21.64 -0.33
CA LYS A 232 -15.60 -21.76 0.93
C LYS A 232 -16.98 -22.33 0.63
N ILE A 233 -17.33 -23.38 1.35
CA ILE A 233 -18.64 -24.03 1.23
C ILE A 233 -19.28 -24.06 2.61
N HIS A 234 -20.51 -23.56 2.72
CA HIS A 234 -21.34 -23.70 3.90
C HIS A 234 -22.37 -24.80 3.68
N LEU A 235 -22.38 -25.79 4.58
CA LEU A 235 -23.25 -26.97 4.51
C LEU A 235 -24.25 -26.98 5.68
N SER A 236 -25.39 -27.56 5.50
CA SER A 236 -26.38 -27.72 6.57
C SER A 236 -25.92 -28.62 7.71
N GLY A 237 -24.90 -29.45 7.48
CA GLY A 237 -24.29 -30.36 8.45
C GLY A 237 -23.23 -31.25 7.80
N ILE A 238 -22.24 -31.65 8.58
CA ILE A 238 -21.19 -32.58 8.15
C ILE A 238 -21.11 -33.68 9.19
N ASP A 239 -21.25 -34.93 8.77
CA ASP A 239 -20.91 -36.07 9.60
C ASP A 239 -19.47 -36.53 9.36
N LYS A 240 -19.01 -37.44 10.22
CA LYS A 240 -17.62 -37.92 10.18
C LYS A 240 -17.32 -38.70 8.88
N SER A 241 -18.32 -39.37 8.31
CA SER A 241 -18.13 -40.16 7.08
C SER A 241 -17.84 -39.28 5.88
N ILE A 242 -18.44 -38.09 5.84
CA ILE A 242 -18.25 -37.12 4.77
C ILE A 242 -16.95 -36.38 4.90
N SER A 243 -16.56 -36.02 6.14
CA SER A 243 -15.24 -35.45 6.39
C SER A 243 -14.13 -36.41 5.91
N ASP A 244 -14.28 -37.70 6.15
CA ASP A 244 -13.32 -38.72 5.70
C ASP A 244 -13.30 -38.84 4.16
N LEU A 245 -14.47 -38.79 3.48
CA LEU A 245 -14.54 -38.82 2.02
C LEU A 245 -13.91 -37.57 1.38
N LEU A 246 -14.15 -36.40 1.96
CA LEU A 246 -13.57 -35.14 1.47
C LEU A 246 -12.06 -35.09 1.69
N ASN A 247 -11.55 -35.59 2.81
CA ASN A 247 -10.11 -35.66 3.08
C ASN A 247 -9.32 -36.59 2.13
N ASN A 248 -10.00 -37.46 1.42
CA ASN A 248 -9.39 -38.35 0.43
C ASN A 248 -9.29 -37.76 -0.97
N ILE A 249 -9.68 -36.49 -1.15
CA ILE A 249 -9.50 -35.80 -2.43
C ILE A 249 -8.06 -35.36 -2.58
N ASP A 250 -7.41 -35.79 -3.65
CA ASP A 250 -6.03 -35.38 -3.98
C ASP A 250 -6.00 -33.91 -4.46
N ASP A 251 -4.79 -33.33 -4.45
CA ASP A 251 -4.51 -31.98 -4.97
C ASP A 251 -5.22 -30.82 -4.20
N CYS A 252 -5.67 -31.04 -2.97
CA CYS A 252 -6.24 -29.98 -2.14
C CYS A 252 -5.94 -30.17 -0.65
N LYS A 253 -5.98 -29.05 0.07
CA LYS A 253 -6.03 -29.01 1.52
C LYS A 253 -7.41 -28.57 1.96
N ILE A 254 -8.05 -29.34 2.84
CA ILE A 254 -9.39 -29.06 3.32
C ILE A 254 -9.33 -28.77 4.81
N ASP A 255 -9.78 -27.57 5.20
CA ASP A 255 -9.90 -27.15 6.58
C ASP A 255 -11.39 -27.12 6.97
N PHE A 256 -11.76 -27.87 8.00
CA PHE A 256 -13.12 -27.91 8.54
C PHE A 256 -13.25 -26.89 9.68
N ASN A 257 -13.99 -25.81 9.43
CA ASN A 257 -14.23 -24.73 10.38
C ASN A 257 -15.63 -24.86 10.98
N SER A 258 -15.74 -25.03 12.32
CA SER A 258 -17.01 -25.04 13.08
C SER A 258 -18.12 -25.97 12.55
N GLY A 259 -17.78 -27.18 12.11
CA GLY A 259 -18.74 -28.28 11.84
C GLY A 259 -19.64 -28.13 10.61
N THR A 260 -19.74 -26.95 10.00
CA THR A 260 -20.59 -26.69 8.82
C THR A 260 -19.87 -25.92 7.72
N ASN A 261 -18.74 -25.29 8.04
CA ASN A 261 -17.95 -24.53 7.08
C ASN A 261 -16.72 -25.33 6.64
N ILE A 262 -16.55 -25.45 5.33
CA ILE A 262 -15.38 -26.08 4.71
C ILE A 262 -14.62 -25.00 3.95
N THR A 263 -13.32 -24.92 4.17
CA THR A 263 -12.41 -24.09 3.38
C THR A 263 -11.45 -25.02 2.64
N ILE A 264 -11.37 -24.87 1.33
CA ILE A 264 -10.60 -25.71 0.43
C ILE A 264 -9.56 -24.85 -0.25
N HIS A 265 -8.31 -25.29 -0.20
CA HIS A 265 -7.18 -24.66 -0.88
C HIS A 265 -6.67 -25.60 -1.96
N SER A 266 -6.66 -25.19 -3.23
CA SER A 266 -6.21 -26.02 -4.35
C SER A 266 -5.72 -25.20 -5.54
N ASP A 267 -4.65 -25.65 -6.16
CA ASP A 267 -4.14 -25.17 -7.45
C ASP A 267 -5.05 -25.62 -8.62
N LYS A 268 -5.79 -26.73 -8.43
CA LYS A 268 -6.72 -27.32 -9.40
C LYS A 268 -8.18 -27.09 -8.98
N SER A 269 -8.47 -25.89 -8.51
CA SER A 269 -9.73 -25.54 -7.87
C SER A 269 -10.99 -25.94 -8.63
N GLU A 270 -10.99 -25.90 -9.96
CA GLU A 270 -12.16 -26.28 -10.78
C GLU A 270 -12.41 -27.78 -10.73
N THR A 271 -11.38 -28.61 -10.87
CA THR A 271 -11.48 -30.05 -10.79
C THR A 271 -11.88 -30.52 -9.39
N VAL A 272 -11.23 -29.96 -8.38
CA VAL A 272 -11.48 -30.26 -6.96
C VAL A 272 -12.91 -29.84 -6.58
N LEU A 273 -13.36 -28.66 -7.01
CA LEU A 273 -14.76 -28.23 -6.77
C LEU A 273 -15.77 -29.20 -7.36
N LEU A 274 -15.56 -29.64 -8.59
CA LEU A 274 -16.46 -30.62 -9.23
C LEU A 274 -16.51 -31.94 -8.46
N GLN A 275 -15.38 -32.46 -7.99
CA GLN A 275 -15.32 -33.67 -7.17
C GLN A 275 -16.06 -33.49 -5.85
N ILE A 276 -15.89 -32.38 -5.17
CA ILE A 276 -16.57 -32.07 -3.91
C ILE A 276 -18.08 -32.00 -4.13
N LEU A 277 -18.52 -31.25 -5.16
CA LEU A 277 -19.94 -31.14 -5.49
C LEU A 277 -20.58 -32.51 -5.81
N GLN A 278 -19.86 -33.41 -6.50
CA GLN A 278 -20.31 -34.77 -6.74
C GLN A 278 -20.46 -35.58 -5.45
N ILE A 279 -19.48 -35.51 -4.55
CA ILE A 279 -19.53 -36.20 -3.25
C ILE A 279 -20.73 -35.70 -2.43
N LEU A 280 -20.89 -34.37 -2.31
CA LEU A 280 -21.98 -33.77 -1.55
C LEU A 280 -23.36 -34.14 -2.13
N ASN A 281 -23.50 -34.09 -3.46
CA ASN A 281 -24.75 -34.46 -4.15
C ASN A 281 -25.09 -35.95 -3.97
N ASN A 282 -24.11 -36.85 -4.11
CA ASN A 282 -24.31 -38.29 -3.96
C ASN A 282 -24.71 -38.69 -2.52
N ASN A 283 -24.34 -37.87 -1.53
CA ASN A 283 -24.73 -38.10 -0.14
C ASN A 283 -25.92 -37.24 0.32
N ASN A 284 -26.59 -36.55 -0.62
CA ASN A 284 -27.77 -35.68 -0.36
C ASN A 284 -27.50 -34.58 0.68
N ILE A 285 -26.32 -33.98 0.65
CA ILE A 285 -25.97 -32.88 1.57
C ILE A 285 -26.31 -31.55 0.90
N PRO A 286 -27.21 -30.76 1.49
CA PRO A 286 -27.55 -29.46 0.94
C PRO A 286 -26.40 -28.48 1.14
N ILE A 287 -26.07 -27.75 0.07
CA ILE A 287 -25.14 -26.62 0.12
C ILE A 287 -25.98 -25.38 0.39
N GLU A 288 -25.71 -24.68 1.49
CA GLU A 288 -26.37 -23.43 1.86
C GLU A 288 -25.73 -22.22 1.19
N ASP A 289 -24.38 -22.19 1.12
CA ASP A 289 -23.65 -21.16 0.41
C ASP A 289 -22.37 -21.73 -0.20
N LEU A 290 -21.97 -21.19 -1.35
CA LEU A 290 -20.75 -21.54 -2.06
C LEU A 290 -20.12 -20.27 -2.60
N SER A 291 -18.90 -19.98 -2.18
CA SER A 291 -18.11 -18.88 -2.68
C SER A 291 -16.72 -19.35 -3.10
N ALA A 292 -16.37 -19.11 -4.37
CA ALA A 292 -15.00 -19.24 -4.84
C ALA A 292 -14.34 -17.85 -4.73
N ILE A 293 -13.45 -17.70 -3.78
CA ILE A 293 -12.73 -16.44 -3.55
C ILE A 293 -11.43 -16.55 -4.33
N PRO A 294 -11.22 -15.70 -5.35
CA PRO A 294 -9.89 -15.60 -5.96
C PRO A 294 -8.91 -15.18 -4.86
N THR A 295 -7.73 -15.77 -4.84
CA THR A 295 -6.67 -15.40 -3.90
C THR A 295 -6.50 -13.89 -3.92
N ASN A 296 -6.72 -13.24 -2.80
CA ASN A 296 -6.56 -11.81 -2.69
C ASN A 296 -5.07 -11.48 -2.42
N LEU A 297 -4.70 -10.24 -2.67
CA LEU A 297 -3.32 -9.79 -2.45
C LEU A 297 -2.89 -9.97 -0.99
N GLU A 298 -3.83 -10.03 -0.04
CA GLU A 298 -3.58 -10.20 1.39
C GLU A 298 -3.10 -11.62 1.73
N GLU A 299 -3.74 -12.64 1.14
CA GLU A 299 -3.31 -14.03 1.31
C GLU A 299 -1.93 -14.26 0.70
N ILE A 300 -1.70 -13.72 -0.50
CA ILE A 300 -0.39 -13.79 -1.17
C ILE A 300 0.70 -13.12 -0.34
N PHE A 301 0.40 -11.94 0.18
CA PHE A 301 1.33 -11.19 1.03
C PHE A 301 1.72 -11.98 2.29
N LEU A 302 0.74 -12.59 2.97
CA LEU A 302 0.99 -13.41 4.16
C LEU A 302 1.87 -14.63 3.83
N GLN A 303 1.54 -15.37 2.77
CA GLN A 303 2.33 -16.51 2.31
C GLN A 303 3.78 -16.12 1.99
N MET A 304 3.98 -14.99 1.29
CA MET A 304 5.33 -14.52 0.93
C MET A 304 6.16 -14.12 2.15
N VAL A 305 5.55 -13.46 3.13
CA VAL A 305 6.22 -13.06 4.37
C VAL A 305 6.60 -14.30 5.18
N GLU A 306 5.69 -15.26 5.35
CA GLU A 306 5.94 -16.52 6.07
C GLU A 306 7.03 -17.35 5.39
N TYR A 307 7.00 -17.49 4.07
CA TYR A 307 8.03 -18.21 3.31
C TYR A 307 9.40 -17.53 3.45
N SER A 308 9.45 -16.20 3.38
CA SER A 308 10.68 -15.44 3.60
C SER A 308 11.22 -15.61 5.02
N ASP A 309 10.36 -15.75 6.02
CA ASP A 309 10.76 -15.97 7.42
C ASP A 309 11.32 -17.38 7.65
N ALA A 310 10.73 -18.39 7.03
CA ALA A 310 11.18 -19.78 7.08
C ALA A 310 12.53 -19.98 6.37
N SER A 311 12.80 -19.25 5.30
CA SER A 311 14.04 -19.35 4.51
C SER A 311 15.25 -18.64 5.17
N ASN A 312 15.04 -17.82 6.18
CA ASN A 312 16.07 -17.06 6.89
C ASN A 312 16.40 -17.62 8.29
N ASN A 313 15.78 -18.74 8.70
CA ASN A 313 16.09 -19.54 9.88
C ASN A 313 16.87 -20.80 9.47
#